data_64b862a3cea64251cfc36269406a8829
#
_entry.id   64b862a3cea64251cfc36269406a8829
#
_cell.length_a   1.000
_cell.length_b   1.000
_cell.length_c   1.000
_cell.angle_alpha   90.00
_cell.angle_beta   90.00
_cell.angle_gamma   90.00
#
_symmetry.space_group_name_H-M   'P 1'
#
loop_
_entity.id
_entity.type
_entity.pdbx_description
1 polymer ?
#
loop_
_entity_poly.entity_id
_entity_poly.type
_entity_poly.pdbx_seq_one_letter_code
_entity_poly.pdbx_strand_id
1 'polypeptide(L)'
;MLKKIAQHSSFSKKDYFDHVLALTPSSIYWKDLEGVYLGCNLSMLSMVGFSSLQEIVGKTDYELPWRKSADTLQGNDQQVIKSKKLHSFEEVGTLGDGSVITMICNKMPLVDKSGEVIGVIGSSIDISLLKKTEENLKIAKEAAEIASQAKTEFLENMRHDIRTPVSGIVGCAQIIQSQADNPEKVAEYAENLVQSSEALLDFLNKVLEGIKVATGEVPLLKKKFAIQKNIQEIIDLNKSLAVKKNLQLSIDYDEKIPPYLIGDPIRLQRIVLELVTNALNFTQQGRVNITVKLKKQEGQRVVIELSIADTGIGITQDKQEAIFVRFTRLTPSCQGIYKGLGLGLSIVKQFVDDLGGEIYVQSQLKKGTIFTCLVPFQEPLLMDSSGVEDTPFAFETKTYKKNFKVIANREANDESSSYQRKILLVEDDQLAAKIAESILSRLNSVVDIAPDAHTALQRLQEQDYQLILIDIGLPDMDGVSLAHRIRLQQWQCRDTTPIIGLTAHIDVENRQRCLDAGMNAVILKPLKKETAVELLTTFVPDTCIHQDFSTDRRSISGPVLDVDAMKVLLKNEDLIKDCINLMIEGLARDLAKLPD
;
A
#
# COMPACT_ATOMS: atom_id res chain seq x y z
N MET A 1 -24.08 -52.99 38.79
CA MET A 1 -24.54 -52.88 37.35
C MET A 1 -24.04 -54.06 36.51
N LEU A 2 -22.78 -54.41 36.56
CA LEU A 2 -22.18 -55.54 35.77
C LEU A 2 -22.77 -56.91 36.05
N LYS A 3 -23.27 -57.25 37.26
CA LYS A 3 -23.94 -58.52 37.61
C LYS A 3 -25.33 -58.70 36.98
N LYS A 4 -26.04 -57.62 36.57
CA LYS A 4 -27.34 -57.69 35.91
C LYS A 4 -27.28 -57.89 34.41
N ILE A 5 -26.15 -57.47 33.79
CA ILE A 5 -25.93 -57.60 32.31
C ILE A 5 -25.55 -59.03 31.94
N ALA A 6 -24.92 -59.78 32.89
CA ALA A 6 -24.47 -61.17 32.66
C ALA A 6 -25.62 -62.22 32.63
N GLN A 7 -26.88 -61.87 32.85
CA GLN A 7 -28.03 -62.80 32.88
C GLN A 7 -28.81 -62.87 31.56
N HIS A 8 -28.49 -62.04 30.53
CA HIS A 8 -29.28 -61.98 29.30
C HIS A 8 -28.53 -62.16 27.97
N SER A 9 -27.25 -62.58 27.98
CA SER A 9 -26.55 -62.79 26.73
C SER A 9 -25.81 -64.13 26.72
N SER A 10 -25.89 -64.86 25.61
CA SER A 10 -25.07 -66.00 25.25
C SER A 10 -23.57 -65.66 25.09
N PHE A 11 -23.17 -64.41 25.40
CA PHE A 11 -21.79 -63.91 25.30
C PHE A 11 -20.96 -64.32 26.54
N SER A 12 -19.82 -64.91 26.29
CA SER A 12 -18.82 -65.16 27.34
C SER A 12 -18.17 -63.84 27.79
N LYS A 13 -17.57 -63.84 28.99
CA LYS A 13 -16.77 -62.67 29.44
C LYS A 13 -15.63 -62.36 28.46
N LYS A 14 -15.11 -63.34 27.77
CA LYS A 14 -14.05 -63.20 26.78
C LYS A 14 -14.58 -62.48 25.53
N ASP A 15 -15.76 -62.85 25.00
CA ASP A 15 -16.31 -62.22 23.84
C ASP A 15 -16.63 -60.71 24.10
N TYR A 16 -17.08 -60.40 25.31
CA TYR A 16 -17.32 -59.00 25.71
C TYR A 16 -16.00 -58.20 25.74
N PHE A 17 -14.94 -58.77 26.28
CA PHE A 17 -13.65 -58.13 26.32
C PHE A 17 -13.06 -57.91 24.92
N ASP A 18 -13.15 -58.90 24.07
CA ASP A 18 -12.66 -58.83 22.68
C ASP A 18 -13.42 -57.73 21.88
N HIS A 19 -14.73 -57.61 22.08
CA HIS A 19 -15.50 -56.53 21.45
C HIS A 19 -15.13 -55.13 21.97
N VAL A 20 -14.88 -54.95 23.26
CA VAL A 20 -14.43 -53.68 23.85
C VAL A 20 -13.07 -53.28 23.29
N LEU A 21 -12.13 -54.24 23.21
CA LEU A 21 -10.81 -53.98 22.65
C LEU A 21 -10.90 -53.62 21.15
N ALA A 22 -11.78 -54.26 20.40
CA ALA A 22 -11.96 -54.01 18.97
C ALA A 22 -12.60 -52.63 18.68
N LEU A 23 -13.49 -52.14 19.57
CA LEU A 23 -14.14 -50.82 19.44
C LEU A 23 -13.31 -49.67 19.95
N THR A 24 -12.23 -49.94 20.68
CA THR A 24 -11.38 -48.89 21.26
C THR A 24 -10.48 -48.29 20.17
N PRO A 25 -10.59 -46.98 19.85
CA PRO A 25 -9.82 -46.35 18.78
C PRO A 25 -8.33 -46.18 19.13
N SER A 26 -7.96 -46.21 20.41
CA SER A 26 -6.57 -46.20 20.81
C SER A 26 -5.90 -47.56 20.65
N SER A 27 -4.63 -47.54 20.35
CA SER A 27 -3.78 -48.76 20.35
C SER A 27 -3.58 -49.26 21.76
N ILE A 28 -4.00 -50.48 22.06
CA ILE A 28 -3.84 -51.13 23.37
C ILE A 28 -2.93 -52.32 23.20
N TYR A 29 -1.98 -52.50 24.12
CA TYR A 29 -1.03 -53.62 24.16
C TYR A 29 -0.69 -53.99 25.60
N TRP A 30 -0.20 -55.19 25.78
CA TRP A 30 0.31 -55.62 27.07
C TRP A 30 1.58 -56.48 26.88
N LYS A 31 2.53 -56.30 27.83
CA LYS A 31 3.83 -56.91 27.85
C LYS A 31 4.10 -57.57 29.21
N ASP A 32 4.97 -58.58 29.23
CA ASP A 32 5.51 -59.15 30.47
C ASP A 32 6.55 -58.24 31.14
N LEU A 33 7.20 -58.75 32.20
CA LEU A 33 8.23 -58.00 32.94
C LEU A 33 9.55 -57.79 32.13
N GLU A 34 9.80 -58.66 31.18
CA GLU A 34 10.94 -58.65 30.26
C GLU A 34 10.70 -57.76 29.03
N GLY A 35 9.50 -57.19 28.90
CA GLY A 35 9.10 -56.29 27.78
C GLY A 35 8.68 -57.04 26.52
N VAL A 36 8.35 -58.36 26.63
CA VAL A 36 7.84 -59.15 25.53
C VAL A 36 6.34 -58.90 25.36
N TYR A 37 5.91 -58.60 24.14
CA TYR A 37 4.49 -58.42 23.84
C TYR A 37 3.70 -59.72 24.00
N LEU A 38 2.72 -59.69 24.87
CA LEU A 38 1.78 -60.80 25.12
C LEU A 38 0.51 -60.68 24.28
N GLY A 39 0.21 -59.46 23.79
CA GLY A 39 -0.93 -59.20 22.96
C GLY A 39 -1.20 -57.71 22.71
N CYS A 40 -2.11 -57.43 21.79
CA CYS A 40 -2.60 -56.07 21.48
C CYS A 40 -4.01 -56.14 20.85
N ASN A 41 -4.62 -54.97 20.69
CA ASN A 41 -5.90 -54.83 19.97
C ASN A 41 -5.70 -54.61 18.45
N LEU A 42 -6.79 -54.65 17.70
CA LEU A 42 -6.77 -54.42 16.24
C LEU A 42 -6.27 -53.01 15.87
N SER A 43 -6.57 -51.98 16.66
CA SER A 43 -6.11 -50.62 16.43
C SER A 43 -4.58 -50.55 16.44
N MET A 44 -3.91 -51.28 17.34
CA MET A 44 -2.45 -51.38 17.37
C MET A 44 -1.89 -52.04 16.12
N LEU A 45 -2.47 -53.17 15.68
CA LEU A 45 -2.04 -53.85 14.46
C LEU A 45 -2.20 -52.95 13.24
N SER A 46 -3.35 -52.29 13.11
CA SER A 46 -3.64 -51.36 12.02
C SER A 46 -2.66 -50.17 11.98
N MET A 47 -2.35 -49.60 13.14
CA MET A 47 -1.43 -48.45 13.26
C MET A 47 -0.01 -48.81 12.80
N VAL A 48 0.45 -50.02 13.11
CA VAL A 48 1.82 -50.47 12.76
C VAL A 48 1.89 -51.17 11.41
N GLY A 49 0.75 -51.38 10.72
CA GLY A 49 0.69 -52.03 9.42
C GLY A 49 0.86 -53.56 9.48
N PHE A 50 0.52 -54.21 10.61
CA PHE A 50 0.58 -55.68 10.78
C PHE A 50 -0.78 -56.33 10.48
N SER A 51 -0.72 -57.52 9.93
CA SER A 51 -1.92 -58.25 9.53
C SER A 51 -2.41 -59.27 10.58
N SER A 52 -1.55 -59.62 11.51
CA SER A 52 -1.88 -60.61 12.55
C SER A 52 -1.16 -60.41 13.87
N LEU A 53 -1.75 -60.90 14.97
CA LEU A 53 -1.13 -60.90 16.31
C LEU A 53 0.21 -61.63 16.36
N GLN A 54 0.43 -62.61 15.47
CA GLN A 54 1.66 -63.39 15.41
C GLN A 54 2.87 -62.57 15.00
N GLU A 55 2.66 -61.42 14.41
CA GLU A 55 3.72 -60.51 14.00
C GLU A 55 4.29 -59.66 15.16
N ILE A 56 3.56 -59.56 16.27
CA ILE A 56 3.95 -58.76 17.45
C ILE A 56 4.12 -59.60 18.71
N VAL A 57 3.26 -60.62 18.93
CA VAL A 57 3.34 -61.46 20.13
C VAL A 57 4.64 -62.27 20.15
N GLY A 58 5.28 -62.29 21.31
CA GLY A 58 6.58 -62.94 21.53
C GLY A 58 7.81 -62.09 21.13
N LYS A 59 7.61 -60.89 20.59
CA LYS A 59 8.68 -59.93 20.24
C LYS A 59 8.84 -58.84 21.30
N THR A 60 9.99 -58.21 21.30
CA THR A 60 10.34 -57.02 22.10
C THR A 60 10.32 -55.76 21.21
N ASP A 61 10.40 -54.57 21.82
CA ASP A 61 10.51 -53.30 21.09
C ASP A 61 11.71 -53.25 20.15
N TYR A 62 12.78 -54.00 20.43
CA TYR A 62 14.00 -54.06 19.61
C TYR A 62 13.82 -54.78 18.27
N GLU A 63 12.80 -55.61 18.14
CA GLU A 63 12.51 -56.42 16.96
C GLU A 63 11.41 -55.79 16.07
N LEU A 64 10.84 -54.67 16.50
CA LEU A 64 9.71 -54.02 15.89
C LEU A 64 10.13 -52.73 15.11
N PRO A 65 9.31 -52.13 14.27
CA PRO A 65 9.68 -50.96 13.48
C PRO A 65 10.23 -49.80 14.29
N TRP A 66 9.78 -49.62 15.52
CA TRP A 66 10.22 -48.56 16.44
C TRP A 66 11.47 -48.90 17.26
N ARG A 67 12.28 -49.88 16.87
CA ARG A 67 13.52 -50.34 17.53
C ARG A 67 14.50 -49.20 17.90
N LYS A 68 14.48 -48.09 17.15
CA LYS A 68 15.31 -46.92 17.44
C LYS A 68 14.94 -46.21 18.76
N SER A 69 13.69 -46.38 19.19
CA SER A 69 13.17 -45.83 20.44
C SER A 69 13.06 -46.88 21.56
N ALA A 70 13.48 -48.11 21.30
CA ALA A 70 13.27 -49.24 22.19
C ALA A 70 13.82 -49.01 23.61
N ASP A 71 15.02 -48.43 23.75
CA ASP A 71 15.61 -48.11 25.07
C ASP A 71 14.72 -47.17 25.88
N THR A 72 14.14 -46.14 25.23
CA THR A 72 13.22 -45.18 25.88
C THR A 72 11.92 -45.86 26.28
N LEU A 73 11.34 -46.66 25.38
CA LEU A 73 10.08 -47.38 25.64
C LEU A 73 10.21 -48.34 26.80
N GLN A 74 11.32 -49.10 26.83
CA GLN A 74 11.62 -50.04 27.91
C GLN A 74 11.90 -49.31 29.24
N GLY A 75 12.62 -48.17 29.18
CA GLY A 75 12.82 -47.32 30.36
C GLY A 75 11.50 -46.85 30.97
N ASN A 76 10.54 -46.42 30.11
CA ASN A 76 9.21 -46.03 30.53
C ASN A 76 8.42 -47.21 31.15
N ASP A 77 8.48 -48.39 30.54
CA ASP A 77 7.85 -49.61 31.06
C ASP A 77 8.43 -49.98 32.43
N GLN A 78 9.74 -49.94 32.63
CA GLN A 78 10.41 -50.19 33.91
C GLN A 78 10.02 -49.15 34.99
N GLN A 79 9.83 -47.89 34.62
CA GLN A 79 9.33 -46.85 35.54
C GLN A 79 7.91 -47.19 36.06
N VAL A 80 7.03 -47.66 35.18
CA VAL A 80 5.66 -48.10 35.53
C VAL A 80 5.72 -49.31 36.49
N ILE A 81 6.53 -50.31 36.16
CA ILE A 81 6.69 -51.53 37.00
C ILE A 81 7.19 -51.16 38.40
N LYS A 82 8.22 -50.33 38.52
CA LYS A 82 8.80 -49.90 39.78
C LYS A 82 7.86 -49.05 40.62
N SER A 83 7.16 -48.09 40.01
CA SER A 83 6.26 -47.17 40.71
C SER A 83 4.95 -47.83 41.11
N LYS A 84 4.54 -48.89 40.43
CA LYS A 84 3.21 -49.52 40.54
C LYS A 84 2.04 -48.55 40.32
N LYS A 85 2.25 -47.52 39.48
CA LYS A 85 1.25 -46.44 39.20
C LYS A 85 1.07 -46.25 37.72
N LEU A 86 -0.08 -45.64 37.34
CA LEU A 86 -0.31 -45.13 36.01
C LEU A 86 0.66 -43.97 35.69
N HIS A 87 1.31 -44.05 34.53
CA HIS A 87 2.11 -42.96 33.97
C HIS A 87 1.66 -42.64 32.54
N SER A 88 1.81 -41.36 32.17
CA SER A 88 1.60 -40.88 30.84
C SER A 88 2.90 -40.39 30.26
N PHE A 89 3.26 -40.85 29.06
CA PHE A 89 4.49 -40.51 28.36
C PHE A 89 4.15 -39.96 26.97
N GLU A 90 4.89 -38.97 26.54
CA GLU A 90 4.96 -38.58 25.12
C GLU A 90 6.07 -39.39 24.47
N GLU A 91 5.74 -40.28 23.53
CA GLU A 91 6.66 -41.20 22.89
C GLU A 91 6.68 -40.96 21.38
N VAL A 92 7.89 -41.03 20.80
CA VAL A 92 8.07 -40.94 19.34
C VAL A 92 8.34 -42.34 18.80
N GLY A 93 7.49 -42.76 17.88
CA GLY A 93 7.60 -44.06 17.21
C GLY A 93 7.83 -43.90 15.71
N THR A 94 8.48 -44.93 15.12
CA THR A 94 8.58 -45.05 13.67
C THR A 94 7.69 -46.21 13.24
N LEU A 95 6.78 -45.97 12.30
CA LEU A 95 5.88 -47.00 11.77
C LEU A 95 6.57 -47.86 10.71
N GLY A 96 5.91 -48.96 10.31
CA GLY A 96 6.43 -49.90 9.31
C GLY A 96 6.69 -49.28 7.93
N ASP A 97 6.01 -48.21 7.56
CA ASP A 97 6.21 -47.43 6.31
C ASP A 97 7.34 -46.40 6.42
N GLY A 98 8.00 -46.30 7.58
CA GLY A 98 9.05 -45.31 7.84
C GLY A 98 8.57 -43.96 8.34
N SER A 99 7.28 -43.71 8.44
CA SER A 99 6.72 -42.46 9.00
C SER A 99 7.01 -42.37 10.50
N VAL A 100 7.24 -41.14 10.97
CA VAL A 100 7.48 -40.85 12.39
C VAL A 100 6.21 -40.27 12.97
N ILE A 101 5.72 -40.87 14.05
CA ILE A 101 4.54 -40.42 14.78
C ILE A 101 4.86 -40.04 16.21
N THR A 102 4.12 -39.10 16.76
CA THR A 102 4.17 -38.75 18.19
C THR A 102 2.90 -39.25 18.86
N MET A 103 3.09 -40.00 19.94
CA MET A 103 1.97 -40.63 20.66
C MET A 103 1.94 -40.17 22.11
N ILE A 104 0.74 -40.04 22.67
CA ILE A 104 0.54 -40.08 24.12
C ILE A 104 0.27 -41.53 24.51
N CYS A 105 1.15 -42.07 25.36
CA CYS A 105 1.11 -43.45 25.86
C CYS A 105 0.77 -43.44 27.35
N ASN A 106 -0.38 -43.94 27.72
CA ASN A 106 -0.76 -44.17 29.10
C ASN A 106 -0.43 -45.61 29.43
N LYS A 107 0.46 -45.82 30.41
CA LYS A 107 0.95 -47.13 30.81
C LYS A 107 0.65 -47.39 32.29
N MET A 108 0.15 -48.57 32.62
CA MET A 108 -0.11 -48.99 34.00
C MET A 108 0.40 -50.43 34.25
N PRO A 109 0.73 -50.78 35.49
CA PRO A 109 1.18 -52.15 35.81
C PRO A 109 0.00 -53.14 35.59
N LEU A 110 0.34 -54.24 34.93
CA LEU A 110 -0.54 -55.40 34.85
C LEU A 110 -0.28 -56.27 36.09
N VAL A 111 -1.35 -56.53 36.87
CA VAL A 111 -1.23 -57.30 38.12
C VAL A 111 -1.99 -58.60 38.07
N ASP A 112 -1.47 -59.64 38.74
CA ASP A 112 -2.15 -60.92 38.89
C ASP A 112 -3.21 -60.89 39.99
N LYS A 113 -3.80 -62.05 40.29
CA LYS A 113 -4.85 -62.17 41.34
C LYS A 113 -4.30 -61.94 42.78
N SER A 114 -3.01 -62.06 42.98
CA SER A 114 -2.33 -61.82 44.26
C SER A 114 -1.96 -60.34 44.49
N GLY A 115 -2.04 -59.51 43.42
CA GLY A 115 -1.64 -58.10 43.41
C GLY A 115 -0.17 -57.91 43.05
N GLU A 116 0.52 -58.98 42.65
CA GLU A 116 1.89 -58.84 42.14
C GLU A 116 1.89 -58.37 40.70
N VAL A 117 2.89 -57.50 40.34
CA VAL A 117 3.06 -56.99 38.98
C VAL A 117 3.64 -58.09 38.11
N ILE A 118 2.94 -58.42 37.04
CA ILE A 118 3.32 -59.42 36.06
C ILE A 118 3.66 -58.82 34.70
N GLY A 119 3.55 -57.49 34.54
CA GLY A 119 3.87 -56.82 33.30
C GLY A 119 3.30 -55.39 33.24
N VAL A 120 3.16 -54.87 32.03
CA VAL A 120 2.64 -53.53 31.72
C VAL A 120 1.53 -53.64 30.70
N ILE A 121 0.43 -52.88 30.90
CA ILE A 121 -0.55 -52.60 29.89
C ILE A 121 -0.48 -51.13 29.47
N GLY A 122 -0.45 -50.87 28.17
CA GLY A 122 -0.36 -49.52 27.59
C GLY A 122 -1.50 -49.23 26.64
N SER A 123 -1.86 -47.96 26.58
CA SER A 123 -2.78 -47.41 25.59
C SER A 123 -2.12 -46.19 24.93
N SER A 124 -2.01 -46.20 23.61
CA SER A 124 -1.35 -45.14 22.84
C SER A 124 -2.32 -44.48 21.86
N ILE A 125 -2.24 -43.16 21.76
CA ILE A 125 -3.02 -42.33 20.81
C ILE A 125 -2.04 -41.50 20.01
N ASP A 126 -2.19 -41.53 18.68
CA ASP A 126 -1.40 -40.65 17.79
C ASP A 126 -1.87 -39.20 17.90
N ILE A 127 -0.94 -38.33 18.27
CA ILE A 127 -1.18 -36.88 18.41
C ILE A 127 -0.39 -36.06 17.38
N SER A 128 0.18 -36.69 16.37
CA SER A 128 1.03 -36.00 15.37
C SER A 128 0.29 -34.87 14.66
N LEU A 129 -0.97 -35.10 14.27
CA LEU A 129 -1.81 -34.07 13.66
C LEU A 129 -2.14 -32.94 14.64
N LEU A 130 -2.42 -33.27 15.90
CA LEU A 130 -2.69 -32.29 16.95
C LEU A 130 -1.47 -31.38 17.18
N LYS A 131 -0.29 -31.95 17.32
CA LYS A 131 0.98 -31.21 17.49
C LYS A 131 1.27 -30.29 16.31
N LYS A 132 1.08 -30.78 15.09
CA LYS A 132 1.26 -29.98 13.88
C LYS A 132 0.26 -28.82 13.81
N THR A 133 -0.98 -29.08 14.21
CA THR A 133 -2.03 -28.05 14.23
C THR A 133 -1.74 -26.98 15.30
N GLU A 134 -1.29 -27.40 16.48
CA GLU A 134 -0.89 -26.53 17.57
C GLU A 134 0.27 -25.61 17.17
N GLU A 135 1.30 -26.15 16.53
CA GLU A 135 2.44 -25.36 16.02
C GLU A 135 2.01 -24.37 14.94
N ASN A 136 1.20 -24.80 13.97
CA ASN A 136 0.65 -23.92 12.95
C ASN A 136 -0.20 -22.79 13.56
N LEU A 137 -1.02 -23.12 14.57
CA LEU A 137 -1.83 -22.13 15.27
C LEU A 137 -0.97 -21.13 16.03
N LYS A 138 0.09 -21.59 16.66
CA LYS A 138 1.05 -20.72 17.35
C LYS A 138 1.72 -19.75 16.40
N ILE A 139 2.24 -20.24 15.26
CA ILE A 139 2.85 -19.40 14.22
C ILE A 139 1.82 -18.36 13.68
N ALA A 140 0.59 -18.80 13.38
CA ALA A 140 -0.47 -17.92 12.90
C ALA A 140 -0.85 -16.85 13.93
N LYS A 141 -0.90 -17.22 15.22
CA LYS A 141 -1.19 -16.28 16.31
C LYS A 141 -0.09 -15.23 16.45
N GLU A 142 1.17 -15.64 16.48
CA GLU A 142 2.32 -14.72 16.57
C GLU A 142 2.34 -13.74 15.38
N ALA A 143 2.09 -14.23 14.16
CA ALA A 143 1.97 -13.37 12.98
C ALA A 143 0.81 -12.36 13.09
N ALA A 144 -0.35 -12.80 13.60
CA ALA A 144 -1.51 -11.92 13.80
C ALA A 144 -1.25 -10.86 14.89
N GLU A 145 -0.57 -11.21 15.98
CA GLU A 145 -0.20 -10.28 17.04
C GLU A 145 0.76 -9.20 16.53
N ILE A 146 1.79 -9.58 15.76
CA ILE A 146 2.74 -8.65 15.12
C ILE A 146 1.98 -7.69 14.19
N ALA A 147 1.08 -8.21 13.34
CA ALA A 147 0.29 -7.38 12.43
C ALA A 147 -0.64 -6.41 13.18
N SER A 148 -1.27 -6.87 14.27
CA SER A 148 -2.14 -6.03 15.12
C SER A 148 -1.36 -4.92 15.81
N GLN A 149 -0.17 -5.21 16.32
CA GLN A 149 0.69 -4.21 16.96
C GLN A 149 1.16 -3.16 15.95
N ALA A 150 1.60 -3.59 14.75
CA ALA A 150 1.98 -2.68 13.67
C ALA A 150 0.82 -1.75 13.24
N LYS A 151 -0.41 -2.29 13.18
CA LYS A 151 -1.61 -1.50 12.90
C LYS A 151 -1.88 -0.44 13.98
N THR A 152 -1.74 -0.79 15.24
CA THR A 152 -1.94 0.15 16.36
C THR A 152 -0.91 1.27 16.34
N GLU A 153 0.36 0.92 16.15
CA GLU A 153 1.47 1.89 16.04
C GLU A 153 1.27 2.81 14.83
N PHE A 154 0.78 2.29 13.72
CA PHE A 154 0.45 3.09 12.53
C PHE A 154 -0.64 4.14 12.83
N LEU A 155 -1.73 3.75 13.50
CA LEU A 155 -2.81 4.68 13.84
C LEU A 155 -2.34 5.78 14.81
N GLU A 156 -1.47 5.45 15.76
CA GLU A 156 -0.87 6.43 16.66
C GLU A 156 0.04 7.41 15.91
N ASN A 157 0.87 6.91 15.02
CA ASN A 157 1.74 7.72 14.18
C ASN A 157 0.94 8.61 13.23
N MET A 158 -0.12 8.08 12.59
CA MET A 158 -1.05 8.86 11.77
C MET A 158 -1.68 10.02 12.56
N ARG A 159 -2.17 9.73 13.76
CA ARG A 159 -2.75 10.77 14.63
C ARG A 159 -1.78 11.91 14.89
N HIS A 160 -0.51 11.58 15.16
CA HIS A 160 0.54 12.58 15.36
C HIS A 160 0.84 13.36 14.09
N ASP A 161 1.01 12.66 12.95
CA ASP A 161 1.41 13.24 11.68
C ASP A 161 0.29 14.09 11.03
N ILE A 162 -0.98 13.82 11.36
CA ILE A 162 -2.14 14.67 11.03
C ILE A 162 -2.21 15.88 11.98
N ARG A 163 -2.01 15.66 13.29
CA ARG A 163 -2.13 16.74 14.28
C ARG A 163 -1.16 17.89 14.02
N THR A 164 0.06 17.58 13.61
CA THR A 164 1.10 18.59 13.38
C THR A 164 0.70 19.62 12.32
N PRO A 165 0.38 19.27 11.07
CA PRO A 165 -0.06 20.23 10.07
C PRO A 165 -1.40 20.89 10.42
N VAL A 166 -2.36 20.16 11.00
CA VAL A 166 -3.64 20.73 11.45
C VAL A 166 -3.42 21.79 12.52
N SER A 167 -2.57 21.54 13.52
CA SER A 167 -2.24 22.53 14.53
C SER A 167 -1.52 23.75 13.93
N GLY A 168 -0.68 23.54 12.90
CA GLY A 168 -0.05 24.62 12.13
C GLY A 168 -1.09 25.48 11.41
N ILE A 169 -2.03 24.85 10.71
CA ILE A 169 -3.14 25.54 10.02
C ILE A 169 -3.96 26.37 11.01
N VAL A 170 -4.45 25.74 12.09
CA VAL A 170 -5.29 26.42 13.10
C VAL A 170 -4.50 27.54 13.79
N GLY A 171 -3.24 27.29 14.18
CA GLY A 171 -2.38 28.31 14.83
C GLY A 171 -2.11 29.50 13.93
N CYS A 172 -1.75 29.28 12.67
CA CYS A 172 -1.57 30.35 11.70
C CYS A 172 -2.86 31.14 11.45
N ALA A 173 -3.99 30.46 11.31
CA ALA A 173 -5.29 31.12 11.14
C ALA A 173 -5.66 32.01 12.34
N GLN A 174 -5.46 31.53 13.57
CA GLN A 174 -5.70 32.31 14.80
C GLN A 174 -4.78 33.55 14.89
N ILE A 175 -3.51 33.43 14.49
CA ILE A 175 -2.57 34.57 14.49
C ILE A 175 -2.96 35.57 13.42
N ILE A 176 -3.34 35.14 12.21
CA ILE A 176 -3.84 36.01 11.14
C ILE A 176 -5.07 36.79 11.64
N GLN A 177 -6.01 36.09 12.30
CA GLN A 177 -7.21 36.71 12.86
C GLN A 177 -6.89 37.76 13.93
N SER A 178 -5.91 37.49 14.80
CA SER A 178 -5.55 38.38 15.91
C SER A 178 -4.63 39.54 15.51
N GLN A 179 -3.95 39.46 14.37
CA GLN A 179 -2.96 40.45 13.90
C GLN A 179 -3.31 40.99 12.50
N ALA A 180 -4.60 41.13 12.20
CA ALA A 180 -5.09 41.66 10.92
C ALA A 180 -4.51 43.03 10.54
N ASP A 181 -4.12 43.83 11.53
CA ASP A 181 -3.54 45.17 11.35
C ASP A 181 -2.05 45.19 10.91
N ASN A 182 -1.37 44.02 10.88
CA ASN A 182 0.00 43.91 10.47
C ASN A 182 0.17 43.08 9.18
N PRO A 183 0.21 43.74 7.99
CA PRO A 183 0.23 43.03 6.70
C PRO A 183 1.44 42.11 6.50
N GLU A 184 2.61 42.42 7.05
CA GLU A 184 3.81 41.61 6.89
C GLU A 184 3.69 40.28 7.65
N LYS A 185 3.23 40.34 8.91
CA LYS A 185 2.98 39.13 9.71
C LYS A 185 1.86 38.29 9.15
N VAL A 186 0.79 38.93 8.68
CA VAL A 186 -0.30 38.22 8.04
C VAL A 186 0.19 37.46 6.80
N ALA A 187 1.05 38.07 5.97
CA ALA A 187 1.63 37.40 4.80
C ALA A 187 2.51 36.20 5.19
N GLU A 188 3.36 36.35 6.21
CA GLU A 188 4.22 35.28 6.73
C GLU A 188 3.40 34.09 7.25
N TYR A 189 2.39 34.34 8.09
CA TYR A 189 1.58 33.27 8.64
C TYR A 189 0.64 32.63 7.61
N ALA A 190 0.21 33.37 6.60
CA ALA A 190 -0.55 32.81 5.49
C ALA A 190 0.32 31.87 4.63
N GLU A 191 1.59 32.17 4.40
CA GLU A 191 2.51 31.26 3.74
C GLU A 191 2.71 29.97 4.54
N ASN A 192 2.91 30.08 5.85
CA ASN A 192 3.03 28.93 6.74
C ASN A 192 1.75 28.08 6.79
N LEU A 193 0.57 28.71 6.69
CA LEU A 193 -0.73 28.04 6.61
C LEU A 193 -0.84 27.23 5.31
N VAL A 194 -0.47 27.82 4.17
CA VAL A 194 -0.46 27.13 2.87
C VAL A 194 0.50 25.94 2.91
N GLN A 195 1.72 26.11 3.40
CA GLN A 195 2.69 25.01 3.52
C GLN A 195 2.17 23.87 4.41
N SER A 196 1.51 24.20 5.53
CA SER A 196 0.91 23.21 6.43
C SER A 196 -0.24 22.47 5.76
N SER A 197 -1.06 23.16 4.96
CA SER A 197 -2.17 22.57 4.22
C SER A 197 -1.67 21.66 3.09
N GLU A 198 -0.65 22.05 2.35
CA GLU A 198 -0.02 21.23 1.32
C GLU A 198 0.62 19.96 1.93
N ALA A 199 1.26 20.07 3.08
CA ALA A 199 1.80 18.92 3.79
C ALA A 199 0.72 17.93 4.24
N LEU A 200 -0.44 18.43 4.67
CA LEU A 200 -1.59 17.59 5.02
C LEU A 200 -2.19 16.88 3.80
N LEU A 201 -2.35 17.59 2.70
CA LEU A 201 -2.85 17.01 1.45
C LEU A 201 -1.92 15.92 0.91
N ASP A 202 -0.60 16.17 0.91
CA ASP A 202 0.40 15.17 0.50
C ASP A 202 0.34 13.92 1.41
N PHE A 203 0.18 14.12 2.72
CA PHE A 203 0.01 13.03 3.66
C PHE A 203 -1.24 12.19 3.36
N LEU A 204 -2.42 12.83 3.17
CA LEU A 204 -3.67 12.14 2.87
C LEU A 204 -3.61 11.38 1.55
N ASN A 205 -3.01 11.96 0.51
CA ASN A 205 -2.83 11.30 -0.78
C ASN A 205 -1.97 10.04 -0.66
N LYS A 206 -0.89 10.07 0.13
CA LYS A 206 -0.05 8.90 0.40
C LYS A 206 -0.78 7.80 1.16
N VAL A 207 -1.66 8.16 2.11
CA VAL A 207 -2.51 7.19 2.84
C VAL A 207 -3.49 6.52 1.88
N LEU A 208 -4.22 7.31 1.08
CA LEU A 208 -5.20 6.80 0.11
C LEU A 208 -4.55 5.88 -0.93
N GLU A 209 -3.38 6.26 -1.43
CA GLU A 209 -2.62 5.42 -2.34
C GLU A 209 -2.22 4.09 -1.69
N GLY A 210 -1.72 4.14 -0.46
CA GLY A 210 -1.37 2.94 0.31
C GLY A 210 -2.56 2.00 0.50
N ILE A 211 -3.77 2.54 0.72
CA ILE A 211 -5.01 1.76 0.83
C ILE A 211 -5.36 1.12 -0.51
N LYS A 212 -5.37 1.88 -1.63
CA LYS A 212 -5.67 1.35 -2.97
C LYS A 212 -4.73 0.20 -3.38
N VAL A 213 -3.44 0.33 -3.08
CA VAL A 213 -2.46 -0.73 -3.31
C VAL A 213 -2.75 -1.94 -2.42
N ALA A 214 -3.14 -1.70 -1.16
CA ALA A 214 -3.42 -2.75 -0.20
C ALA A 214 -4.68 -3.58 -0.54
N THR A 215 -5.69 -2.94 -1.15
CA THR A 215 -6.95 -3.58 -1.57
C THR A 215 -6.85 -4.26 -2.94
N GLY A 216 -5.73 -4.08 -3.65
CA GLY A 216 -5.55 -4.63 -5.00
C GLY A 216 -6.37 -3.90 -6.08
N GLU A 217 -6.84 -2.69 -5.79
CA GLU A 217 -7.66 -1.89 -6.71
C GLU A 217 -6.88 -1.29 -7.88
N VAL A 218 -5.54 -1.39 -7.85
CA VAL A 218 -4.68 -0.88 -8.92
C VAL A 218 -4.51 -1.95 -10.00
N PRO A 219 -5.10 -1.82 -11.20
CA PRO A 219 -5.00 -2.82 -12.25
C PRO A 219 -3.56 -2.92 -12.77
N LEU A 220 -3.14 -4.14 -13.14
CA LEU A 220 -1.84 -4.38 -13.75
C LEU A 220 -1.87 -3.93 -15.21
N LEU A 221 -1.01 -3.00 -15.57
CA LEU A 221 -0.87 -2.51 -16.92
C LEU A 221 0.15 -3.35 -17.72
N LYS A 222 -0.10 -3.51 -19.03
CA LYS A 222 0.86 -4.07 -19.97
C LYS A 222 1.00 -3.11 -21.13
N LYS A 223 2.02 -2.23 -21.04
CA LYS A 223 2.30 -1.22 -22.06
C LYS A 223 3.73 -1.35 -22.57
N LYS A 224 3.95 -0.97 -23.82
CA LYS A 224 5.30 -0.80 -24.37
C LYS A 224 5.86 0.55 -23.94
N PHE A 225 7.04 0.57 -23.34
CA PHE A 225 7.66 1.79 -22.83
C PHE A 225 9.19 1.74 -22.94
N ALA A 226 9.82 2.93 -22.93
CA ALA A 226 11.26 3.09 -22.92
C ALA A 226 11.76 3.13 -21.47
N ILE A 227 12.38 2.03 -20.99
CA ILE A 227 12.80 1.89 -19.60
C ILE A 227 13.83 2.94 -19.17
N GLN A 228 14.81 3.25 -20.04
CA GLN A 228 15.84 4.24 -19.75
C GLN A 228 15.24 5.63 -19.56
N LYS A 229 14.31 6.05 -20.43
CA LYS A 229 13.59 7.34 -20.31
C LYS A 229 12.80 7.40 -19.02
N ASN A 230 12.10 6.31 -18.70
CA ASN A 230 11.27 6.20 -17.50
C ASN A 230 12.08 6.38 -16.21
N ILE A 231 13.26 5.76 -16.10
CA ILE A 231 14.14 5.89 -14.93
C ILE A 231 14.82 7.26 -14.90
N GLN A 232 15.24 7.79 -16.06
CA GLN A 232 15.90 9.10 -16.16
C GLN A 232 15.00 10.24 -15.69
N GLU A 233 13.71 10.19 -16.00
CA GLU A 233 12.73 11.17 -15.53
C GLU A 233 12.67 11.25 -14.00
N ILE A 234 12.73 10.10 -13.30
CA ILE A 234 12.73 10.05 -11.83
C ILE A 234 14.01 10.66 -11.26
N ILE A 235 15.14 10.39 -11.88
CA ILE A 235 16.43 10.96 -11.46
C ILE A 235 16.41 12.47 -11.62
N ASP A 236 15.92 12.98 -12.75
CA ASP A 236 15.85 14.42 -13.02
C ASP A 236 14.96 15.15 -12.01
N LEU A 237 13.86 14.53 -11.60
CA LEU A 237 13.00 15.04 -10.53
C LEU A 237 13.72 15.16 -9.18
N ASN A 238 14.56 14.20 -8.86
CA ASN A 238 15.24 14.15 -7.57
C ASN A 238 16.58 14.90 -7.55
N LYS A 239 17.06 15.43 -8.68
CA LYS A 239 18.32 16.19 -8.77
C LYS A 239 18.32 17.42 -7.86
N SER A 240 17.23 18.18 -7.83
CA SER A 240 17.12 19.37 -7.00
C SER A 240 17.26 19.06 -5.49
N LEU A 241 16.64 17.95 -5.04
CA LEU A 241 16.75 17.47 -3.67
C LEU A 241 18.17 16.99 -3.35
N ALA A 242 18.81 16.25 -4.26
CA ALA A 242 20.19 15.81 -4.10
C ALA A 242 21.15 16.99 -3.98
N VAL A 243 21.02 18.00 -4.85
CA VAL A 243 21.83 19.24 -4.81
C VAL A 243 21.59 19.99 -3.49
N LYS A 244 20.35 20.17 -3.06
CA LYS A 244 20.01 20.84 -1.79
C LYS A 244 20.66 20.14 -0.59
N LYS A 245 20.83 18.83 -0.63
CA LYS A 245 21.47 18.02 0.43
C LYS A 245 22.97 17.80 0.22
N ASN A 246 23.58 18.37 -0.83
CA ASN A 246 24.98 18.14 -1.23
C ASN A 246 25.32 16.64 -1.41
N LEU A 247 24.39 15.85 -1.98
CA LEU A 247 24.58 14.45 -2.27
C LEU A 247 24.90 14.23 -3.75
N GLN A 248 25.80 13.27 -4.03
CA GLN A 248 26.05 12.82 -5.39
C GLN A 248 24.97 11.80 -5.79
N LEU A 249 24.23 12.09 -6.86
CA LEU A 249 23.24 11.17 -7.48
C LEU A 249 23.75 10.73 -8.84
N SER A 250 23.96 9.43 -9.03
CA SER A 250 24.50 8.83 -10.26
C SER A 250 23.68 7.64 -10.72
N ILE A 251 23.75 7.35 -12.02
CA ILE A 251 23.15 6.19 -12.66
C ILE A 251 24.16 5.44 -13.49
N ASP A 252 24.17 4.12 -13.33
CA ASP A 252 24.86 3.14 -14.17
C ASP A 252 23.81 2.34 -14.95
N TYR A 253 23.77 2.49 -16.26
CA TYR A 253 22.80 1.83 -17.12
C TYR A 253 23.50 0.88 -18.10
N ASP A 254 23.09 -0.39 -18.11
CA ASP A 254 23.63 -1.42 -19.01
C ASP A 254 23.03 -1.26 -20.43
N GLU A 255 23.88 -0.92 -21.40
CA GLU A 255 23.49 -0.73 -22.81
C GLU A 255 22.94 -2.02 -23.48
N LYS A 256 23.11 -3.18 -22.85
CA LYS A 256 22.55 -4.45 -23.34
C LYS A 256 21.04 -4.57 -23.10
N ILE A 257 20.46 -3.71 -22.28
CA ILE A 257 19.02 -3.71 -22.03
C ILE A 257 18.30 -3.25 -23.30
N PRO A 258 17.28 -4.00 -23.77
CA PRO A 258 16.47 -3.57 -24.91
C PRO A 258 15.87 -2.18 -24.67
N PRO A 259 15.87 -1.27 -25.66
CA PRO A 259 15.41 0.10 -25.49
C PRO A 259 13.93 0.21 -25.13
N TYR A 260 13.14 -0.77 -25.58
CA TYR A 260 11.71 -0.86 -25.28
C TYR A 260 11.40 -2.20 -24.63
N LEU A 261 10.54 -2.16 -23.62
CA LEU A 261 10.03 -3.33 -22.90
C LEU A 261 8.51 -3.23 -22.78
N ILE A 262 7.84 -4.38 -22.62
CA ILE A 262 6.42 -4.47 -22.31
C ILE A 262 6.28 -4.83 -20.83
N GLY A 263 5.54 -4.02 -20.10
CA GLY A 263 5.29 -4.19 -18.68
C GLY A 263 4.46 -3.05 -18.10
N ASP A 264 4.55 -2.83 -16.81
CA ASP A 264 3.87 -1.74 -16.12
C ASP A 264 4.86 -0.61 -15.79
N PRO A 265 4.89 0.46 -16.62
CA PRO A 265 5.78 1.58 -16.40
C PRO A 265 5.44 2.38 -15.13
N ILE A 266 4.17 2.41 -14.70
CA ILE A 266 3.74 3.17 -13.53
C ILE A 266 4.24 2.50 -12.25
N ARG A 267 4.09 1.17 -12.14
CA ARG A 267 4.65 0.43 -11.01
C ARG A 267 6.17 0.52 -10.95
N LEU A 268 6.84 0.43 -12.10
CA LEU A 268 8.29 0.60 -12.15
C LEU A 268 8.72 2.00 -11.68
N GLN A 269 8.04 3.06 -12.18
CA GLN A 269 8.31 4.43 -11.74
C GLN A 269 8.15 4.56 -10.22
N ARG A 270 7.11 3.99 -9.66
CA ARG A 270 6.85 4.07 -8.23
C ARG A 270 7.90 3.32 -7.41
N ILE A 271 8.31 2.12 -7.84
CA ILE A 271 9.39 1.37 -7.21
C ILE A 271 10.67 2.20 -7.16
N VAL A 272 11.08 2.77 -8.31
CA VAL A 272 12.31 3.57 -8.40
C VAL A 272 12.20 4.84 -7.55
N LEU A 273 11.06 5.55 -7.63
CA LEU A 273 10.84 6.79 -6.89
C LEU A 273 10.91 6.58 -5.37
N GLU A 274 10.23 5.56 -4.85
CA GLU A 274 10.25 5.26 -3.41
C GLU A 274 11.64 4.87 -2.92
N LEU A 275 12.37 4.05 -3.68
CA LEU A 275 13.72 3.63 -3.28
C LEU A 275 14.72 4.77 -3.37
N VAL A 276 14.67 5.62 -4.42
CA VAL A 276 15.55 6.79 -4.58
C VAL A 276 15.26 7.85 -3.52
N THR A 277 13.98 8.16 -3.26
CA THR A 277 13.60 9.13 -2.23
C THR A 277 14.02 8.65 -0.83
N ASN A 278 13.88 7.37 -0.53
CA ASN A 278 14.36 6.78 0.72
C ASN A 278 15.88 6.91 0.84
N ALA A 279 16.63 6.55 -0.20
CA ALA A 279 18.09 6.68 -0.24
C ALA A 279 18.54 8.14 0.02
N LEU A 280 17.91 9.11 -0.66
CA LEU A 280 18.22 10.54 -0.46
C LEU A 280 17.81 11.06 0.93
N ASN A 281 16.72 10.53 1.50
CA ASN A 281 16.25 10.96 2.82
C ASN A 281 17.14 10.44 3.95
N PHE A 282 17.60 9.19 3.85
CA PHE A 282 18.40 8.55 4.89
C PHE A 282 19.91 8.75 4.73
N THR A 283 20.35 9.42 3.65
CA THR A 283 21.75 9.83 3.45
C THR A 283 21.90 11.31 3.81
N GLN A 284 22.76 11.61 4.75
CA GLN A 284 23.10 12.99 5.13
C GLN A 284 24.28 13.55 4.34
N GLN A 285 25.27 12.72 4.07
CA GLN A 285 26.46 13.05 3.30
C GLN A 285 26.89 11.82 2.49
N GLY A 286 27.42 12.03 1.29
CA GLY A 286 27.92 10.97 0.45
C GLY A 286 27.20 10.86 -0.89
N ARG A 287 26.79 9.65 -1.26
CA ARG A 287 26.25 9.39 -2.60
C ARG A 287 25.08 8.41 -2.60
N VAL A 288 24.26 8.52 -3.63
CA VAL A 288 23.23 7.55 -4.02
C VAL A 288 23.51 7.12 -5.45
N ASN A 289 23.69 5.82 -5.67
CA ASN A 289 23.94 5.23 -6.98
C ASN A 289 22.79 4.31 -7.39
N ILE A 290 22.27 4.50 -8.59
CA ILE A 290 21.24 3.68 -9.20
C ILE A 290 21.93 2.82 -10.27
N THR A 291 21.79 1.51 -10.20
CA THR A 291 22.37 0.58 -11.18
C THR A 291 21.25 -0.21 -11.83
N VAL A 292 21.22 -0.22 -13.17
CA VAL A 292 20.23 -0.95 -13.96
C VAL A 292 20.98 -1.92 -14.88
N LYS A 293 20.79 -3.23 -14.69
CA LYS A 293 21.51 -4.28 -15.43
C LYS A 293 20.57 -5.31 -16.02
N LEU A 294 20.94 -5.83 -17.16
CA LEU A 294 20.32 -7.02 -17.73
C LEU A 294 20.78 -8.25 -16.94
N LYS A 295 19.88 -8.85 -16.14
CA LYS A 295 20.20 -10.04 -15.34
C LYS A 295 20.10 -11.33 -16.14
N LYS A 296 19.02 -11.45 -16.93
CA LYS A 296 18.73 -12.64 -17.71
C LYS A 296 17.83 -12.29 -18.91
N GLN A 297 18.07 -12.96 -20.03
CA GLN A 297 17.20 -12.88 -21.21
C GLN A 297 16.98 -14.30 -21.75
N GLU A 298 15.72 -14.73 -21.80
CA GLU A 298 15.31 -16.04 -22.32
C GLU A 298 14.14 -15.85 -23.27
N GLY A 299 14.43 -15.93 -24.56
CA GLY A 299 13.45 -15.58 -25.59
C GLY A 299 12.94 -14.16 -25.41
N GLN A 300 11.63 -13.98 -25.28
CA GLN A 300 11.01 -12.68 -25.04
C GLN A 300 11.00 -12.26 -23.56
N ARG A 301 11.40 -13.13 -22.63
CA ARG A 301 11.44 -12.80 -21.22
C ARG A 301 12.76 -12.15 -20.85
N VAL A 302 12.70 -10.93 -20.34
CA VAL A 302 13.84 -10.11 -19.92
C VAL A 302 13.72 -9.84 -18.43
N VAL A 303 14.73 -10.17 -17.64
CA VAL A 303 14.79 -9.86 -16.21
C VAL A 303 15.79 -8.74 -16.00
N ILE A 304 15.32 -7.63 -15.46
CA ILE A 304 16.13 -6.45 -15.13
C ILE A 304 16.47 -6.47 -13.63
N GLU A 305 17.75 -6.28 -13.34
CA GLU A 305 18.23 -6.01 -11.99
C GLU A 305 18.34 -4.50 -11.79
N LEU A 306 17.52 -3.97 -10.88
CA LEU A 306 17.53 -2.59 -10.47
C LEU A 306 18.07 -2.52 -9.04
N SER A 307 19.22 -1.86 -8.84
CA SER A 307 19.84 -1.70 -7.52
C SER A 307 19.99 -0.22 -7.18
N ILE A 308 19.54 0.16 -5.99
CA ILE A 308 19.73 1.49 -5.43
C ILE A 308 20.61 1.37 -4.20
N ALA A 309 21.80 1.96 -4.27
CA ALA A 309 22.81 1.95 -3.22
C ALA A 309 22.98 3.34 -2.62
N ASP A 310 22.87 3.45 -1.30
CA ASP A 310 23.12 4.67 -0.54
C ASP A 310 24.28 4.48 0.44
N THR A 311 24.87 5.59 0.88
CA THR A 311 25.91 5.64 1.92
C THR A 311 25.36 6.21 3.24
N GLY A 312 24.09 5.96 3.52
CA GLY A 312 23.36 6.52 4.65
C GLY A 312 23.54 5.76 5.97
N ILE A 313 22.57 5.92 6.84
CA ILE A 313 22.62 5.36 8.21
C ILE A 313 22.65 3.84 8.29
N GLY A 314 22.20 3.14 7.25
CA GLY A 314 22.08 1.68 7.23
C GLY A 314 20.97 1.14 8.15
N ILE A 315 20.74 -0.17 8.06
CA ILE A 315 19.67 -0.91 8.76
C ILE A 315 20.30 -2.09 9.50
N THR A 316 19.95 -2.27 10.77
CA THR A 316 20.40 -3.41 11.59
C THR A 316 19.79 -4.71 11.07
N GLN A 317 20.50 -5.83 11.24
CA GLN A 317 20.12 -7.12 10.65
C GLN A 317 18.76 -7.64 11.14
N ASP A 318 18.46 -7.43 12.40
CA ASP A 318 17.20 -7.79 13.04
C ASP A 318 15.97 -7.06 12.44
N LYS A 319 16.19 -5.92 11.79
CA LYS A 319 15.12 -5.08 11.20
C LYS A 319 14.97 -5.20 9.69
N GLN A 320 15.92 -5.88 9.00
CA GLN A 320 15.91 -5.96 7.53
C GLN A 320 14.71 -6.71 6.95
N GLU A 321 14.14 -7.65 7.67
CA GLU A 321 12.89 -8.30 7.25
C GLU A 321 11.65 -7.46 7.60
N ALA A 322 11.69 -6.79 8.74
CA ALA A 322 10.57 -6.01 9.24
C ALA A 322 10.29 -4.74 8.41
N ILE A 323 11.28 -4.18 7.70
CA ILE A 323 11.08 -2.94 6.90
C ILE A 323 10.08 -3.09 5.75
N PHE A 324 9.78 -4.31 5.31
CA PHE A 324 8.78 -4.60 4.29
C PHE A 324 7.37 -4.85 4.85
N VAL A 325 7.26 -5.00 6.17
CA VAL A 325 5.96 -5.12 6.84
C VAL A 325 5.26 -3.76 6.80
N ARG A 326 3.99 -3.75 6.41
CA ARG A 326 3.19 -2.52 6.33
C ARG A 326 3.19 -1.80 7.67
N PHE A 327 3.28 -0.47 7.60
CA PHE A 327 3.21 0.42 8.76
C PHE A 327 4.44 0.41 9.69
N THR A 328 5.47 -0.37 9.37
CA THR A 328 6.69 -0.45 10.18
C THR A 328 7.58 0.77 9.97
N ARG A 329 8.01 1.40 11.07
CA ARG A 329 9.00 2.49 11.11
C ARG A 329 10.17 2.08 11.99
N LEU A 330 11.37 2.40 11.58
CA LEU A 330 12.59 2.10 12.37
C LEU A 330 12.79 3.07 13.54
N THR A 331 12.18 4.26 13.46
CA THR A 331 12.23 5.31 14.50
C THR A 331 10.83 5.86 14.75
N PRO A 332 10.42 6.04 16.02
CA PRO A 332 9.14 6.65 16.37
C PRO A 332 9.02 8.10 15.88
N SER A 333 7.78 8.54 15.58
CA SER A 333 7.47 9.90 15.09
C SER A 333 7.92 11.02 16.03
N CYS A 334 7.95 10.76 17.34
CA CYS A 334 8.31 11.74 18.36
C CYS A 334 9.79 12.17 18.33
N GLN A 335 10.67 11.49 17.61
CA GLN A 335 12.08 11.87 17.48
C GLN A 335 12.38 12.76 16.25
N GLY A 336 11.39 13.11 15.43
CA GLY A 336 11.40 14.27 14.52
C GLY A 336 12.35 14.28 13.32
N ILE A 337 13.24 13.28 13.17
CA ILE A 337 14.34 13.34 12.19
C ILE A 337 13.92 12.88 10.80
N TYR A 338 12.98 11.93 10.69
CA TYR A 338 12.54 11.38 9.41
C TYR A 338 11.02 11.27 9.33
N LYS A 339 10.40 11.95 8.36
CA LYS A 339 8.96 11.93 8.09
C LYS A 339 8.62 10.80 7.10
N GLY A 340 7.64 9.95 7.41
CA GLY A 340 7.15 8.93 6.48
C GLY A 340 6.13 7.99 7.14
N LEU A 341 5.18 7.48 6.36
CA LEU A 341 4.06 6.65 6.82
C LEU A 341 4.42 5.18 7.12
N GLY A 342 5.65 4.73 6.79
CA GLY A 342 6.00 3.31 6.86
C GLY A 342 5.30 2.45 5.79
N LEU A 343 4.77 3.09 4.73
CA LEU A 343 4.10 2.40 3.63
C LEU A 343 4.99 2.22 2.40
N GLY A 344 5.99 3.08 2.17
CA GLY A 344 6.76 3.11 0.92
C GLY A 344 7.40 1.77 0.57
N LEU A 345 8.17 1.15 1.48
CA LEU A 345 8.83 -0.12 1.21
C LEU A 345 7.85 -1.30 1.10
N SER A 346 6.74 -1.28 1.83
CA SER A 346 5.69 -2.31 1.67
C SER A 346 4.96 -2.19 0.34
N ILE A 347 4.76 -0.97 -0.18
CA ILE A 347 4.23 -0.72 -1.54
C ILE A 347 5.23 -1.21 -2.58
N VAL A 348 6.53 -0.91 -2.42
CA VAL A 348 7.58 -1.43 -3.30
C VAL A 348 7.55 -2.96 -3.34
N LYS A 349 7.51 -3.62 -2.19
CA LYS A 349 7.42 -5.09 -2.10
C LYS A 349 6.18 -5.61 -2.84
N GLN A 350 5.01 -5.03 -2.59
CA GLN A 350 3.77 -5.41 -3.24
C GLN A 350 3.87 -5.25 -4.77
N PHE A 351 4.38 -4.12 -5.27
CA PHE A 351 4.51 -3.88 -6.71
C PHE A 351 5.53 -4.82 -7.37
N VAL A 352 6.64 -5.13 -6.69
CA VAL A 352 7.60 -6.11 -7.18
C VAL A 352 6.97 -7.50 -7.25
N ASP A 353 6.21 -7.90 -6.23
CA ASP A 353 5.49 -9.18 -6.20
C ASP A 353 4.40 -9.25 -7.29
N ASP A 354 3.62 -8.17 -7.49
CA ASP A 354 2.60 -8.05 -8.55
C ASP A 354 3.22 -8.20 -9.96
N LEU A 355 4.44 -7.72 -10.14
CA LEU A 355 5.19 -7.86 -11.39
C LEU A 355 5.83 -9.26 -11.54
N GLY A 356 5.71 -10.14 -10.54
CA GLY A 356 6.35 -11.46 -10.50
C GLY A 356 7.86 -11.39 -10.32
N GLY A 357 8.33 -10.35 -9.64
CA GLY A 357 9.73 -10.10 -9.33
C GLY A 357 10.12 -10.45 -7.90
N GLU A 358 11.32 -10.08 -7.51
CA GLU A 358 11.88 -10.30 -6.18
C GLU A 358 12.63 -9.05 -5.69
N ILE A 359 12.58 -8.76 -4.40
CA ILE A 359 13.32 -7.65 -3.78
C ILE A 359 14.18 -8.15 -2.64
N TYR A 360 15.42 -7.65 -2.60
CA TYR A 360 16.41 -7.96 -1.57
C TYR A 360 16.95 -6.69 -0.95
N VAL A 361 17.38 -6.79 0.31
CA VAL A 361 18.08 -5.72 1.02
C VAL A 361 19.40 -6.22 1.56
N GLN A 362 20.45 -5.43 1.35
CA GLN A 362 21.76 -5.63 1.98
C GLN A 362 22.14 -4.33 2.66
N SER A 363 22.28 -4.35 3.97
CA SER A 363 22.56 -3.14 4.74
C SER A 363 23.45 -3.41 5.92
N GLN A 364 24.29 -2.42 6.22
CA GLN A 364 25.11 -2.40 7.42
C GLN A 364 25.02 -1.02 8.09
N LEU A 365 24.79 -1.03 9.40
CA LEU A 365 24.65 0.22 10.17
C LEU A 365 25.86 1.13 9.93
N LYS A 366 25.60 2.43 9.65
CA LYS A 366 26.59 3.47 9.33
C LYS A 366 27.42 3.26 8.05
N LYS A 367 27.08 2.27 7.22
CA LYS A 367 27.73 2.05 5.92
C LYS A 367 26.81 2.26 4.72
N GLY A 368 25.49 2.25 4.98
CA GLY A 368 24.48 2.44 3.96
C GLY A 368 23.67 1.18 3.66
N THR A 369 22.82 1.30 2.64
CA THR A 369 21.88 0.26 2.23
C THR A 369 21.92 0.07 0.72
N ILE A 370 21.72 -1.17 0.28
CA ILE A 370 21.51 -1.54 -1.12
C ILE A 370 20.17 -2.28 -1.20
N PHE A 371 19.22 -1.71 -1.91
CA PHE A 371 18.01 -2.41 -2.31
C PHE A 371 18.18 -2.92 -3.74
N THR A 372 17.89 -4.19 -3.97
CA THR A 372 17.97 -4.83 -5.29
C THR A 372 16.64 -5.45 -5.64
N CYS A 373 16.05 -5.03 -6.77
CA CYS A 373 14.82 -5.57 -7.33
C CYS A 373 15.16 -6.35 -8.61
N LEU A 374 14.65 -7.57 -8.73
CA LEU A 374 14.65 -8.37 -9.94
C LEU A 374 13.25 -8.32 -10.56
N VAL A 375 13.08 -7.61 -11.66
CA VAL A 375 11.75 -7.39 -12.27
C VAL A 375 11.72 -7.99 -13.67
N PRO A 376 10.79 -8.93 -13.93
CA PRO A 376 10.61 -9.50 -15.26
C PRO A 376 9.77 -8.59 -16.15
N PHE A 377 10.21 -8.47 -17.41
CA PHE A 377 9.52 -7.77 -18.49
C PHE A 377 9.45 -8.66 -19.73
N GLN A 378 8.72 -8.22 -20.74
CA GLN A 378 8.68 -8.84 -22.05
C GLN A 378 9.33 -7.94 -23.10
N GLU A 379 10.12 -8.52 -23.99
CA GLU A 379 10.67 -7.85 -25.15
C GLU A 379 9.59 -7.74 -26.23
N PRO A 380 9.33 -6.54 -26.80
CA PRO A 380 8.35 -6.38 -27.87
C PRO A 380 8.86 -7.01 -29.18
N LEU A 381 7.93 -7.48 -30.02
CA LEU A 381 8.27 -8.03 -31.33
C LEU A 381 8.86 -6.98 -32.28
N LEU A 382 8.47 -5.71 -32.12
CA LEU A 382 8.97 -4.58 -32.91
C LEU A 382 9.72 -3.62 -31.98
N MET A 383 10.99 -3.35 -32.29
CA MET A 383 11.88 -2.49 -31.50
C MET A 383 11.81 -1.01 -31.90
N ASP A 384 10.85 -0.62 -32.72
CA ASP A 384 10.60 0.77 -33.09
C ASP A 384 9.81 1.52 -31.99
N SER A 385 9.60 2.82 -32.16
CA SER A 385 8.80 3.64 -31.25
C SER A 385 7.28 3.48 -31.42
N SER A 386 6.83 2.60 -32.35
CA SER A 386 5.40 2.38 -32.58
C SER A 386 4.73 1.75 -31.35
N GLY A 387 3.59 2.30 -30.92
CA GLY A 387 2.86 1.83 -29.73
C GLY A 387 3.49 2.21 -28.39
N VAL A 388 4.53 3.08 -28.38
CA VAL A 388 5.03 3.70 -27.16
C VAL A 388 4.09 4.84 -26.79
N GLU A 389 3.31 4.66 -25.76
CA GLU A 389 2.56 5.74 -25.15
C GLU A 389 3.49 6.46 -24.17
N ASP A 390 3.63 7.79 -24.30
CA ASP A 390 4.20 8.59 -23.23
C ASP A 390 3.27 8.46 -22.02
N THR A 391 3.69 7.68 -21.03
CA THR A 391 2.99 7.63 -19.75
C THR A 391 3.35 8.91 -19.00
N PRO A 392 2.41 9.85 -18.82
CA PRO A 392 2.68 11.03 -18.02
C PRO A 392 2.97 10.57 -16.60
N PHE A 393 3.94 11.19 -15.96
CA PHE A 393 4.24 11.00 -14.55
C PHE A 393 2.93 11.18 -13.78
N ALA A 394 2.43 10.12 -13.13
CA ALA A 394 1.13 10.13 -12.46
C ALA A 394 1.06 11.10 -11.24
N PHE A 395 2.16 11.77 -10.91
CA PHE A 395 2.33 12.53 -9.68
C PHE A 395 2.80 13.98 -9.86
N GLU A 396 2.90 14.51 -11.08
CA GLU A 396 3.23 15.92 -11.26
C GLU A 396 2.21 16.63 -12.14
N THR A 397 1.79 17.79 -11.66
CA THR A 397 1.32 18.90 -12.46
C THR A 397 2.47 19.37 -13.36
N LYS A 398 2.88 18.58 -14.36
CA LYS A 398 3.77 19.05 -15.39
C LYS A 398 2.97 19.83 -16.42
N THR A 399 3.27 21.12 -16.47
CA THR A 399 3.09 22.02 -17.57
C THR A 399 3.26 21.30 -18.91
N TYR A 400 2.17 21.02 -19.60
CA TYR A 400 2.21 20.45 -20.92
C TYR A 400 2.80 21.46 -21.89
N LYS A 401 4.11 21.42 -22.10
CA LYS A 401 4.72 21.97 -23.32
C LYS A 401 4.50 20.97 -24.45
N LYS A 402 3.32 20.92 -25.01
CA LYS A 402 3.08 20.36 -26.33
C LYS A 402 2.91 21.51 -27.30
N ASN A 403 3.83 21.58 -28.27
CA ASN A 403 3.82 22.50 -29.39
C ASN A 403 2.46 22.53 -30.08
N PHE A 404 1.62 23.49 -29.69
CA PHE A 404 0.56 23.94 -30.55
C PHE A 404 1.15 25.03 -31.44
N LYS A 405 1.26 24.76 -32.74
CA LYS A 405 1.47 25.80 -33.75
C LYS A 405 0.31 26.80 -33.59
N VAL A 406 0.64 27.95 -33.05
CA VAL A 406 -0.26 29.12 -33.05
C VAL A 406 -0.46 29.47 -34.52
N ILE A 407 -1.69 29.34 -35.01
CA ILE A 407 -2.10 29.98 -36.25
C ILE A 407 -2.34 31.45 -35.88
N ALA A 408 -1.28 32.22 -35.97
CA ALA A 408 -1.36 33.67 -35.95
C ALA A 408 -1.74 34.14 -37.33
N ASN A 409 -2.98 34.63 -37.51
CA ASN A 409 -3.34 35.63 -38.53
C ASN A 409 -4.72 36.14 -38.21
N ARG A 410 -4.77 37.30 -37.55
CA ARG A 410 -5.77 38.32 -37.78
C ARG A 410 -5.24 39.68 -37.28
N GLU A 411 -5.28 40.63 -38.20
CA GLU A 411 -4.79 41.99 -38.05
C GLU A 411 -5.51 42.75 -36.93
N ALA A 412 -4.73 43.53 -36.20
CA ALA A 412 -5.16 44.39 -35.11
C ALA A 412 -5.97 45.57 -35.66
N ASN A 413 -7.16 45.77 -35.14
CA ASN A 413 -7.80 47.08 -35.17
C ASN A 413 -8.08 47.52 -33.72
N ASP A 414 -7.51 48.66 -33.39
CA ASP A 414 -7.67 49.38 -32.14
C ASP A 414 -9.13 49.67 -31.81
N GLU A 415 -9.59 49.21 -30.66
CA GLU A 415 -10.52 49.94 -29.79
C GLU A 415 -10.43 49.32 -28.38
N SER A 416 -10.01 50.13 -27.41
CA SER A 416 -9.88 49.81 -25.99
C SER A 416 -11.27 49.63 -25.33
N SER A 417 -11.84 48.41 -25.43
CA SER A 417 -12.88 47.95 -24.53
C SER A 417 -12.31 46.88 -23.63
N SER A 418 -12.47 47.03 -22.30
CA SER A 418 -12.05 46.09 -21.29
C SER A 418 -12.82 44.76 -21.46
N TYR A 419 -12.31 43.88 -22.30
CA TYR A 419 -12.92 42.59 -22.55
C TYR A 419 -12.68 41.67 -21.32
N GLN A 420 -13.74 41.48 -20.53
CA GLN A 420 -13.69 40.56 -19.39
C GLN A 420 -14.14 39.17 -19.86
N ARG A 421 -13.36 38.14 -19.52
CA ARG A 421 -13.69 36.76 -19.82
C ARG A 421 -14.85 36.30 -18.96
N LYS A 422 -15.87 35.65 -19.54
CA LYS A 422 -16.95 35.02 -18.79
C LYS A 422 -16.69 33.54 -18.59
N ILE A 423 -16.65 33.12 -17.35
CA ILE A 423 -16.36 31.74 -16.94
C ILE A 423 -17.52 31.20 -16.12
N LEU A 424 -17.98 29.98 -16.43
CA LEU A 424 -18.90 29.24 -15.57
C LEU A 424 -18.10 28.29 -14.70
N LEU A 425 -18.25 28.39 -13.38
CA LEU A 425 -17.68 27.51 -12.40
C LEU A 425 -18.79 26.68 -11.76
N VAL A 426 -18.73 25.35 -11.93
CA VAL A 426 -19.66 24.40 -11.32
C VAL A 426 -18.96 23.71 -10.18
N GLU A 427 -19.30 24.07 -8.94
CA GLU A 427 -18.63 23.62 -7.71
C GLU A 427 -19.64 23.67 -6.55
N ASP A 428 -19.80 22.56 -5.83
CA ASP A 428 -20.75 22.44 -4.71
C ASP A 428 -20.14 22.92 -3.38
N ASP A 429 -18.81 22.86 -3.24
CA ASP A 429 -18.15 23.40 -2.06
C ASP A 429 -18.01 24.92 -2.15
N GLN A 430 -18.71 25.63 -1.26
CA GLN A 430 -18.75 27.09 -1.23
C GLN A 430 -17.36 27.74 -1.02
N LEU A 431 -16.47 27.09 -0.27
CA LEU A 431 -15.13 27.62 -0.03
C LEU A 431 -14.25 27.46 -1.27
N ALA A 432 -14.28 26.28 -1.90
CA ALA A 432 -13.56 26.02 -3.14
C ALA A 432 -14.04 26.96 -4.27
N ALA A 433 -15.35 27.16 -4.38
CA ALA A 433 -15.94 28.08 -5.33
C ALA A 433 -15.46 29.53 -5.13
N LYS A 434 -15.49 30.05 -3.90
CA LYS A 434 -15.00 31.42 -3.57
C LYS A 434 -13.51 31.58 -3.83
N ILE A 435 -12.68 30.57 -3.53
CA ILE A 435 -11.24 30.60 -3.81
C ILE A 435 -11.00 30.65 -5.31
N ALA A 436 -11.64 29.78 -6.09
CA ALA A 436 -11.50 29.75 -7.55
C ALA A 436 -12.01 31.06 -8.19
N GLU A 437 -13.15 31.59 -7.74
CA GLU A 437 -13.67 32.89 -8.15
C GLU A 437 -12.65 34.02 -7.89
N SER A 438 -12.08 34.07 -6.68
CA SER A 438 -11.07 35.09 -6.32
C SER A 438 -9.83 35.01 -7.20
N ILE A 439 -9.35 33.81 -7.53
CA ILE A 439 -8.19 33.62 -8.41
C ILE A 439 -8.50 34.07 -9.83
N LEU A 440 -9.63 33.65 -10.40
CA LEU A 440 -10.03 33.93 -11.78
C LEU A 440 -10.40 35.42 -11.99
N SER A 441 -11.08 36.04 -11.02
CA SER A 441 -11.42 37.46 -11.06
C SER A 441 -10.20 38.36 -11.11
N ARG A 442 -9.11 37.98 -10.46
CA ARG A 442 -7.82 38.70 -10.53
C ARG A 442 -7.10 38.54 -11.88
N LEU A 443 -7.53 37.56 -12.68
CA LEU A 443 -7.04 37.31 -14.02
C LEU A 443 -7.99 37.90 -15.09
N ASN A 444 -8.66 39.00 -14.76
CA ASN A 444 -9.59 39.71 -15.65
C ASN A 444 -10.74 38.85 -16.17
N SER A 445 -11.35 38.07 -15.27
CA SER A 445 -12.46 37.18 -15.60
C SER A 445 -13.69 37.46 -14.71
N VAL A 446 -14.89 37.37 -15.27
CA VAL A 446 -16.16 37.35 -14.53
C VAL A 446 -16.55 35.89 -14.36
N VAL A 447 -16.77 35.48 -13.14
CA VAL A 447 -17.07 34.08 -12.79
C VAL A 447 -18.51 33.98 -12.30
N ASP A 448 -19.30 33.15 -12.96
CA ASP A 448 -20.64 32.76 -12.50
C ASP A 448 -20.53 31.39 -11.82
N ILE A 449 -20.93 31.30 -10.55
CA ILE A 449 -20.85 30.05 -9.76
C ILE A 449 -22.20 29.33 -9.85
N ALA A 450 -22.16 28.03 -10.21
CA ALA A 450 -23.29 27.11 -10.13
C ALA A 450 -23.01 26.04 -9.09
N PRO A 451 -23.81 25.88 -8.02
CA PRO A 451 -23.55 24.92 -6.96
C PRO A 451 -23.90 23.47 -7.33
N ASP A 452 -24.56 23.25 -8.45
CA ASP A 452 -25.03 21.96 -8.94
C ASP A 452 -25.16 21.94 -10.46
N ALA A 453 -25.32 20.74 -11.03
CA ALA A 453 -25.47 20.57 -12.48
C ALA A 453 -26.76 21.19 -13.04
N HIS A 454 -27.84 21.21 -12.26
CA HIS A 454 -29.10 21.78 -12.67
C HIS A 454 -28.95 23.30 -12.89
N THR A 455 -28.40 24.01 -11.93
CA THR A 455 -28.10 25.44 -11.98
C THR A 455 -27.13 25.76 -13.12
N ALA A 456 -26.12 24.90 -13.35
CA ALA A 456 -25.18 25.07 -14.45
C ALA A 456 -25.89 25.00 -15.81
N LEU A 457 -26.77 24.03 -16.02
CA LEU A 457 -27.56 23.87 -17.23
C LEU A 457 -28.53 25.06 -17.46
N GLN A 458 -29.12 25.58 -16.39
CA GLN A 458 -29.99 26.78 -16.48
C GLN A 458 -29.19 28.01 -16.93
N ARG A 459 -28.02 28.26 -16.32
CA ARG A 459 -27.15 29.38 -16.68
C ARG A 459 -26.66 29.32 -18.13
N LEU A 460 -26.36 28.11 -18.62
CA LEU A 460 -25.95 27.86 -20.00
C LEU A 460 -27.09 28.12 -21.02
N GLN A 461 -28.36 28.13 -20.58
CA GLN A 461 -29.48 28.56 -21.42
C GLN A 461 -29.62 30.09 -21.51
N GLU A 462 -29.19 30.77 -20.46
CA GLU A 462 -29.40 32.22 -20.31
C GLU A 462 -28.28 33.05 -20.96
N GLN A 463 -27.01 32.48 -20.97
CA GLN A 463 -25.86 33.22 -21.49
C GLN A 463 -24.71 32.32 -21.94
N ASP A 464 -23.84 32.88 -22.79
CA ASP A 464 -22.65 32.24 -23.31
C ASP A 464 -21.44 32.40 -22.37
N TYR A 465 -20.65 31.35 -22.24
CA TYR A 465 -19.40 31.34 -21.51
C TYR A 465 -18.22 30.99 -22.43
N GLN A 466 -17.05 31.52 -22.11
CA GLN A 466 -15.80 31.25 -22.84
C GLN A 466 -15.02 30.09 -22.28
N LEU A 467 -15.30 29.71 -21.05
CA LEU A 467 -14.68 28.57 -20.33
C LEU A 467 -15.68 28.02 -19.33
N ILE A 468 -15.76 26.72 -19.22
CA ILE A 468 -16.57 26.02 -18.22
C ILE A 468 -15.64 25.17 -17.38
N LEU A 469 -15.64 25.38 -16.07
CA LEU A 469 -14.95 24.57 -15.09
C LEU A 469 -15.98 23.73 -14.35
N ILE A 470 -15.81 22.40 -14.32
CA ILE A 470 -16.81 21.48 -13.74
C ILE A 470 -16.13 20.60 -12.70
N ASP A 471 -16.62 20.63 -11.46
CA ASP A 471 -16.30 19.59 -10.49
C ASP A 471 -16.85 18.24 -10.96
N ILE A 472 -16.00 17.19 -10.89
CA ILE A 472 -16.42 15.84 -11.24
C ILE A 472 -17.35 15.27 -10.17
N GLY A 473 -17.16 15.64 -8.89
CA GLY A 473 -17.88 15.10 -7.74
C GLY A 473 -19.14 15.85 -7.34
N LEU A 474 -19.98 16.33 -8.27
CA LEU A 474 -21.20 17.06 -7.94
C LEU A 474 -22.27 16.16 -7.28
N PRO A 475 -23.11 16.72 -6.40
CA PRO A 475 -24.05 15.94 -5.60
C PRO A 475 -25.27 15.42 -6.36
N ASP A 476 -25.71 16.12 -7.43
CA ASP A 476 -26.93 15.84 -8.19
C ASP A 476 -26.66 15.06 -9.48
N MET A 477 -25.52 15.27 -10.11
CA MET A 477 -25.12 14.61 -11.35
C MET A 477 -23.60 14.57 -11.45
N ASP A 478 -23.00 13.41 -11.74
CA ASP A 478 -21.57 13.28 -12.03
C ASP A 478 -21.14 14.32 -13.09
N GLY A 479 -20.09 15.08 -12.80
CA GLY A 479 -19.58 16.13 -13.69
C GLY A 479 -19.19 15.62 -15.08
N VAL A 480 -18.81 14.33 -15.22
CA VAL A 480 -18.59 13.67 -16.50
C VAL A 480 -19.88 13.59 -17.30
N SER A 481 -20.97 13.20 -16.66
CA SER A 481 -22.32 13.15 -17.26
C SER A 481 -22.83 14.52 -17.63
N LEU A 482 -22.54 15.55 -16.82
CA LEU A 482 -22.86 16.94 -17.12
C LEU A 482 -22.13 17.43 -18.38
N ALA A 483 -20.81 17.18 -18.48
CA ALA A 483 -20.03 17.56 -19.66
C ALA A 483 -20.57 16.89 -20.94
N HIS A 484 -20.85 15.58 -20.87
CA HIS A 484 -21.44 14.85 -21.99
C HIS A 484 -22.80 15.43 -22.40
N ARG A 485 -23.64 15.79 -21.42
CA ARG A 485 -24.94 16.41 -21.67
C ARG A 485 -24.83 17.80 -22.31
N ILE A 486 -23.84 18.62 -21.87
CA ILE A 486 -23.55 19.92 -22.48
C ILE A 486 -23.14 19.75 -23.96
N ARG A 487 -22.36 18.72 -24.30
CA ARG A 487 -21.92 18.44 -25.67
C ARG A 487 -23.04 17.90 -26.56
N LEU A 488 -23.97 17.13 -26.01
CA LEU A 488 -25.10 16.56 -26.77
C LEU A 488 -26.22 17.55 -27.07
N GLN A 489 -26.42 18.52 -26.19
CA GLN A 489 -27.47 19.50 -26.38
C GLN A 489 -26.92 20.66 -27.21
N GLN A 490 -27.56 20.98 -28.36
CA GLN A 490 -27.25 22.16 -29.20
C GLN A 490 -27.70 23.43 -28.47
N TRP A 491 -27.04 23.74 -27.38
CA TRP A 491 -27.22 25.00 -26.67
C TRP A 491 -26.50 26.12 -27.45
N GLN A 492 -26.77 27.38 -27.13
CA GLN A 492 -26.05 28.54 -27.68
C GLN A 492 -24.54 28.50 -27.41
N CYS A 493 -24.06 27.62 -26.49
CA CYS A 493 -22.66 27.22 -26.37
C CYS A 493 -22.19 26.54 -27.66
N ARG A 494 -21.35 27.22 -28.40
CA ARG A 494 -20.68 26.66 -29.57
C ARG A 494 -19.97 25.36 -29.13
N ASP A 495 -19.97 24.35 -30.02
CA ASP A 495 -19.20 23.08 -29.81
C ASP A 495 -17.73 23.30 -29.44
N THR A 496 -17.27 24.56 -29.50
CA THR A 496 -15.90 25.01 -29.25
C THR A 496 -15.63 25.51 -27.84
N THR A 497 -16.65 25.71 -26.96
CA THR A 497 -16.39 26.19 -25.59
C THR A 497 -15.62 25.17 -24.80
N PRO A 498 -14.43 25.52 -24.29
CA PRO A 498 -13.62 24.57 -23.50
C PRO A 498 -14.33 24.17 -22.21
N ILE A 499 -14.36 22.88 -21.92
CA ILE A 499 -14.84 22.30 -20.66
C ILE A 499 -13.66 21.66 -19.95
N ILE A 500 -13.38 22.07 -18.73
CA ILE A 500 -12.28 21.58 -17.91
C ILE A 500 -12.85 20.91 -16.66
N GLY A 501 -12.48 19.65 -16.44
CA GLY A 501 -12.85 18.92 -15.23
C GLY A 501 -11.96 19.31 -14.05
N LEU A 502 -12.54 19.52 -12.87
CA LEU A 502 -11.87 19.70 -11.60
C LEU A 502 -12.02 18.41 -10.80
N THR A 503 -10.92 17.83 -10.30
CA THR A 503 -10.98 16.57 -9.54
C THR A 503 -10.02 16.59 -8.35
N ALA A 504 -10.40 15.92 -7.27
CA ALA A 504 -9.50 15.69 -6.16
C ALA A 504 -8.41 14.63 -6.49
N HIS A 505 -8.66 13.78 -7.50
CA HIS A 505 -7.77 12.70 -7.91
C HIS A 505 -7.72 12.58 -9.42
N ILE A 506 -6.53 12.53 -10.01
CA ILE A 506 -6.35 12.19 -11.43
C ILE A 506 -5.77 10.78 -11.50
N ASP A 507 -6.58 9.80 -11.86
CA ASP A 507 -6.12 8.51 -12.37
C ASP A 507 -6.30 8.44 -13.90
N VAL A 508 -5.61 7.52 -14.53
CA VAL A 508 -5.61 7.39 -16.01
C VAL A 508 -7.00 7.07 -16.55
N GLU A 509 -7.77 6.26 -15.83
CA GLU A 509 -9.10 5.80 -16.23
C GLU A 509 -10.13 6.92 -16.12
N ASN A 510 -10.17 7.64 -15.00
CA ASN A 510 -11.06 8.79 -14.81
C ASN A 510 -10.73 9.92 -15.78
N ARG A 511 -9.45 10.16 -16.04
CA ARG A 511 -9.05 11.15 -17.04
C ARG A 511 -9.56 10.78 -18.43
N GLN A 512 -9.42 9.52 -18.86
CA GLN A 512 -9.90 9.08 -20.17
C GLN A 512 -11.43 9.21 -20.26
N ARG A 513 -12.16 8.80 -19.23
CA ARG A 513 -13.61 8.97 -19.14
C ARG A 513 -14.05 10.45 -19.32
N CYS A 514 -13.32 11.38 -18.69
CA CYS A 514 -13.59 12.81 -18.84
C CYS A 514 -13.37 13.31 -20.27
N LEU A 515 -12.26 12.88 -20.90
CA LEU A 515 -11.96 13.24 -22.29
C LEU A 515 -12.98 12.64 -23.27
N ASP A 516 -13.37 11.38 -23.07
CA ASP A 516 -14.40 10.69 -23.87
C ASP A 516 -15.77 11.35 -23.74
N ALA A 517 -16.07 11.96 -22.59
CA ALA A 517 -17.28 12.75 -22.35
C ALA A 517 -17.24 14.15 -22.99
N GLY A 518 -16.15 14.53 -23.67
CA GLY A 518 -16.00 15.79 -24.36
C GLY A 518 -15.36 16.92 -23.54
N MET A 519 -14.73 16.62 -22.39
CA MET A 519 -13.89 17.59 -21.69
C MET A 519 -12.57 17.81 -22.45
N ASN A 520 -12.05 19.04 -22.43
CA ASN A 520 -10.81 19.41 -23.11
C ASN A 520 -9.57 19.13 -22.25
N ALA A 521 -9.72 19.21 -20.93
CA ALA A 521 -8.67 18.89 -19.96
C ALA A 521 -9.27 18.53 -18.61
N VAL A 522 -8.43 17.94 -17.73
CA VAL A 522 -8.76 17.65 -16.32
C VAL A 522 -7.62 18.15 -15.46
N ILE A 523 -7.94 18.87 -14.39
CA ILE A 523 -6.97 19.44 -13.44
C ILE A 523 -7.30 19.03 -12.01
N LEU A 524 -6.26 19.03 -11.17
CA LEU A 524 -6.38 18.73 -9.75
C LEU A 524 -6.93 19.93 -8.97
N LYS A 525 -7.84 19.67 -8.03
CA LYS A 525 -8.21 20.59 -6.96
C LYS A 525 -7.09 20.66 -5.89
N PRO A 526 -6.88 21.82 -5.24
CA PRO A 526 -7.52 23.11 -5.48
C PRO A 526 -6.96 23.82 -6.72
N LEU A 527 -7.76 24.66 -7.38
CA LEU A 527 -7.31 25.50 -8.49
C LEU A 527 -6.23 26.47 -7.99
N LYS A 528 -4.99 26.32 -8.51
CA LYS A 528 -3.86 27.22 -8.19
C LYS A 528 -3.78 28.36 -9.20
N LYS A 529 -3.18 29.50 -8.78
CA LYS A 529 -2.98 30.69 -9.66
C LYS A 529 -2.23 30.33 -10.95
N GLU A 530 -1.15 29.56 -10.83
CA GLU A 530 -0.32 29.14 -11.96
C GLU A 530 -1.13 28.31 -12.96
N THR A 531 -1.92 27.36 -12.45
CA THR A 531 -2.81 26.51 -13.25
C THR A 531 -3.93 27.34 -13.91
N ALA A 532 -4.49 28.31 -13.20
CA ALA A 532 -5.51 29.22 -13.75
C ALA A 532 -4.93 30.08 -14.90
N VAL A 533 -3.72 30.63 -14.75
CA VAL A 533 -3.03 31.38 -15.80
C VAL A 533 -2.79 30.49 -17.02
N GLU A 534 -2.30 29.26 -16.83
CA GLU A 534 -2.06 28.31 -17.91
C GLU A 534 -3.36 27.94 -18.64
N LEU A 535 -4.45 27.68 -17.91
CA LEU A 535 -5.76 27.41 -18.49
C LEU A 535 -6.27 28.56 -19.36
N LEU A 536 -6.22 29.78 -18.83
CA LEU A 536 -6.69 30.95 -19.56
C LEU A 536 -5.84 31.23 -20.79
N THR A 537 -4.52 31.11 -20.70
CA THR A 537 -3.63 31.30 -21.86
C THR A 537 -3.79 30.22 -22.92
N THR A 538 -4.12 28.99 -22.51
CA THR A 538 -4.25 27.85 -23.43
C THR A 538 -5.63 27.84 -24.10
N PHE A 539 -6.71 28.04 -23.36
CA PHE A 539 -8.07 27.83 -23.83
C PHE A 539 -8.82 29.13 -24.14
N VAL A 540 -8.43 30.25 -23.53
CA VAL A 540 -9.07 31.57 -23.74
C VAL A 540 -8.00 32.66 -23.84
N PRO A 541 -7.10 32.61 -24.85
CA PRO A 541 -6.03 33.60 -24.97
C PRO A 541 -6.57 34.99 -25.22
N ASP A 542 -6.02 35.99 -24.53
CA ASP A 542 -6.31 37.38 -24.83
C ASP A 542 -5.78 37.75 -26.22
N THR A 543 -6.60 38.36 -27.04
CA THR A 543 -6.16 38.95 -28.30
C THR A 543 -5.35 40.24 -28.11
N CYS A 544 -5.15 40.68 -26.84
CA CYS A 544 -4.48 41.95 -26.49
C CYS A 544 -3.51 41.76 -25.31
N ILE A 545 -2.47 40.94 -25.44
CA ILE A 545 -1.26 41.07 -24.61
C ILE A 545 -0.06 41.11 -25.54
N HIS A 546 0.22 42.32 -26.10
CA HIS A 546 1.55 42.68 -26.50
C HIS A 546 2.13 43.66 -25.47
N GLN A 547 3.37 43.35 -25.07
CA GLN A 547 4.37 44.13 -24.31
C GLN A 547 4.38 43.81 -22.81
N ASP A 548 5.44 43.33 -22.37
CA ASP A 548 6.82 43.46 -22.18
C ASP A 548 7.31 42.37 -21.22
N PHE A 549 7.77 41.25 -21.74
CA PHE A 549 8.73 40.45 -21.01
C PHE A 549 10.06 40.49 -21.77
N SER A 550 10.76 41.67 -21.65
CA SER A 550 12.16 41.74 -21.92
C SER A 550 12.90 40.85 -20.91
N THR A 551 13.58 39.90 -21.48
CA THR A 551 14.60 39.07 -20.86
C THR A 551 15.42 39.81 -19.83
N ASP A 552 15.20 39.55 -18.55
CA ASP A 552 16.23 39.60 -17.56
C ASP A 552 16.29 38.26 -16.82
N ARG A 553 17.25 37.43 -17.26
CA ARG A 553 17.60 36.18 -16.60
C ARG A 553 18.35 36.54 -15.32
N ARG A 554 17.62 36.67 -14.22
CA ARG A 554 18.17 36.48 -12.88
C ARG A 554 17.37 35.45 -12.15
N SER A 555 18.06 34.38 -11.84
CA SER A 555 17.67 33.28 -10.98
C SER A 555 16.92 33.75 -9.73
N ILE A 556 15.61 33.45 -9.66
CA ILE A 556 14.88 33.44 -8.39
C ILE A 556 14.30 32.06 -8.23
N SER A 557 14.97 31.30 -7.39
CA SER A 557 14.53 30.01 -6.86
C SER A 557 13.54 30.27 -5.71
N GLY A 558 12.29 29.88 -5.88
CA GLY A 558 11.29 29.88 -4.81
C GLY A 558 9.88 30.20 -5.33
N PRO A 559 8.83 29.63 -4.76
CA PRO A 559 7.48 30.02 -5.08
C PRO A 559 7.24 31.43 -4.55
N VAL A 560 7.15 32.39 -5.47
CA VAL A 560 6.82 33.79 -5.13
C VAL A 560 5.33 33.83 -4.86
N LEU A 561 4.95 33.87 -3.59
CA LEU A 561 3.62 34.36 -3.18
C LEU A 561 3.55 35.83 -3.56
N ASP A 562 2.56 36.20 -4.35
CA ASP A 562 2.30 37.61 -4.70
C ASP A 562 1.73 38.32 -3.47
N VAL A 563 2.63 38.98 -2.72
CA VAL A 563 2.32 39.71 -1.49
C VAL A 563 1.29 40.82 -1.74
N ASP A 564 1.27 41.42 -2.94
CA ASP A 564 0.29 42.45 -3.29
C ASP A 564 -1.10 41.86 -3.58
N ALA A 565 -1.15 40.65 -4.06
CA ALA A 565 -2.39 39.89 -4.21
C ALA A 565 -3.03 39.55 -2.85
N MET A 566 -2.21 39.22 -1.85
CA MET A 566 -2.68 38.96 -0.49
C MET A 566 -3.13 40.23 0.25
N LYS A 567 -2.46 41.36 0.06
CA LYS A 567 -2.84 42.66 0.64
C LYS A 567 -4.25 43.09 0.22
N VAL A 568 -4.72 42.72 -0.96
CA VAL A 568 -6.08 43.02 -1.46
C VAL A 568 -7.13 42.06 -0.90
N LEU A 569 -6.80 40.77 -0.70
CA LEU A 569 -7.67 39.78 -0.01
C LEU A 569 -7.91 40.18 1.45
N LEU A 570 -6.85 40.66 2.10
CA LEU A 570 -6.85 41.00 3.52
C LEU A 570 -7.49 42.35 3.84
N LYS A 571 -7.86 43.16 2.83
CA LYS A 571 -8.66 44.38 3.01
C LYS A 571 -10.15 44.11 3.26
N ASN A 572 -10.60 42.88 3.07
CA ASN A 572 -12.00 42.50 3.31
C ASN A 572 -12.08 41.55 4.53
N GLU A 573 -12.19 42.16 5.72
CA GLU A 573 -12.26 41.44 7.01
C GLU A 573 -13.38 40.39 7.05
N ASP A 574 -14.51 40.66 6.39
CA ASP A 574 -15.65 39.75 6.37
C ASP A 574 -15.36 38.50 5.54
N LEU A 575 -14.63 38.62 4.44
CA LEU A 575 -14.26 37.48 3.60
C LEU A 575 -13.27 36.55 4.31
N ILE A 576 -12.37 37.10 5.10
CA ILE A 576 -11.38 36.33 5.89
C ILE A 576 -12.09 35.57 7.01
N LYS A 577 -13.00 36.23 7.73
CA LYS A 577 -13.81 35.60 8.78
C LYS A 577 -14.66 34.46 8.23
N ASP A 578 -15.33 34.69 7.09
CA ASP A 578 -16.16 33.69 6.44
C ASP A 578 -15.34 32.48 5.96
N CYS A 579 -14.19 32.70 5.34
CA CYS A 579 -13.30 31.63 4.90
C CYS A 579 -12.76 30.80 6.08
N ILE A 580 -12.36 31.45 7.17
CA ILE A 580 -11.85 30.76 8.38
C ILE A 580 -12.98 29.95 9.05
N ASN A 581 -14.16 30.51 9.18
CA ASN A 581 -15.30 29.82 9.77
C ASN A 581 -15.73 28.60 8.94
N LEU A 582 -15.79 28.73 7.61
CA LEU A 582 -16.08 27.61 6.71
C LEU A 582 -15.02 26.52 6.73
N MET A 583 -13.71 26.88 6.86
CA MET A 583 -12.65 25.89 7.05
C MET A 583 -12.79 25.13 8.38
N ILE A 584 -13.09 25.83 9.48
CA ILE A 584 -13.26 25.20 10.81
C ILE A 584 -14.48 24.27 10.79
N GLU A 585 -15.59 24.68 10.19
CA GLU A 585 -16.80 23.85 10.07
C GLU A 585 -16.60 22.65 9.13
N GLY A 586 -15.88 22.83 8.01
CA GLY A 586 -15.52 21.75 7.10
C GLY A 586 -14.64 20.69 7.77
N LEU A 587 -13.57 21.12 8.43
CA LEU A 587 -12.68 20.23 9.18
C LEU A 587 -13.39 19.51 10.34
N ALA A 588 -14.29 20.19 11.06
CA ALA A 588 -15.08 19.57 12.12
C ALA A 588 -16.05 18.51 11.57
N ARG A 589 -16.63 18.76 10.39
CA ARG A 589 -17.56 17.82 9.71
C ARG A 589 -16.83 16.58 9.19
N ASP A 590 -15.61 16.74 8.68
CA ASP A 590 -14.82 15.63 8.16
C ASP A 590 -14.16 14.80 9.28
N LEU A 591 -13.76 15.43 10.39
CA LEU A 591 -13.30 14.75 11.60
C LEU A 591 -14.42 13.93 12.27
N ALA A 592 -15.67 14.40 12.20
CA ALA A 592 -16.83 13.68 12.73
C ALA A 592 -17.22 12.44 11.89
N LYS A 593 -16.71 12.29 10.68
CA LYS A 593 -16.94 11.13 9.79
C LYS A 593 -15.86 10.04 9.91
N LEU A 594 -14.80 10.29 10.67
CA LEU A 594 -13.78 9.27 10.93
C LEU A 594 -14.33 8.29 11.98
N PRO A 595 -14.32 6.99 11.71
CA PRO A 595 -14.74 5.99 12.71
C PRO A 595 -13.81 6.01 13.93
N ASP A 596 -14.40 5.81 15.12
CA ASP A 596 -13.73 5.69 16.42
C ASP A 596 -12.64 4.61 16.46
#